data_715bbeedd8167b7844a10700045106a7
#
_entry.id   715bbeedd8167b7844a10700045106a7
#
_cell.length_a   1.000
_cell.length_b   1.000
_cell.length_c   1.000
_cell.angle_alpha   90.00
_cell.angle_beta   90.00
_cell.angle_gamma   90.00
#
_symmetry.space_group_name_H-M   'P 1'
#
loop_
_entity.id
_entity.type
_entity.pdbx_description
1 polymer ?
#
loop_
_entity_poly.entity_id
_entity_poly.type
_entity_poly.pdbx_seq_one_letter_code
_entity_poly.pdbx_strand_id
1 'polypeptide(L)'
;VLLAVNGADPATGVDCVGSTAAALSTHVALSTGPVDLVVTAGTAGGWRRSNAEIGDVYIAWPHITCHDRRIDLPGFDQFGRADIPTADLRRFAVDLGCRLGIVTTGDSLDESPTDHERILANGGVVKEMEAAAVAWIAQLHDTPVTAVKAITDLVDSPVATATQFTANLAAA
;
A
#
# COMPACT_ATOMS: atom_id res chain seq x y z
N VAL A 1 11.14 -9.60 16.14
CA VAL A 1 10.16 -9.24 15.10
C VAL A 1 8.78 -9.51 15.64
N LEU A 2 7.87 -8.51 15.56
CA LEU A 2 6.45 -8.65 15.86
C LEU A 2 5.70 -8.77 14.53
N LEU A 3 4.84 -9.77 14.38
CA LEU A 3 3.93 -9.89 13.25
C LEU A 3 2.52 -9.49 13.70
N ALA A 4 1.92 -8.53 12.99
CA ALA A 4 0.53 -8.13 13.17
C ALA A 4 -0.25 -8.43 11.89
N VAL A 5 -1.46 -8.96 12.04
CA VAL A 5 -2.38 -9.23 10.93
C VAL A 5 -3.73 -8.59 11.23
N ASN A 6 -4.45 -8.16 10.20
CA ASN A 6 -5.75 -7.51 10.37
C ASN A 6 -6.83 -8.47 10.90
N GLY A 7 -6.62 -9.79 10.78
CA GLY A 7 -7.59 -10.80 11.16
C GLY A 7 -8.77 -10.90 10.20
N ALA A 8 -9.81 -11.60 10.63
CA ALA A 8 -11.03 -11.81 9.87
C ALA A 8 -12.22 -11.13 10.55
N ASP A 9 -13.16 -10.65 9.75
CA ASP A 9 -14.43 -10.08 10.23
C ASP A 9 -15.28 -11.17 10.88
N PRO A 10 -15.68 -11.00 12.15
CA PRO A 10 -16.39 -12.05 12.90
C PRO A 10 -17.81 -12.33 12.39
N ALA A 11 -18.41 -11.41 11.63
CA ALA A 11 -19.75 -11.58 11.10
C ALA A 11 -19.78 -12.32 9.76
N THR A 12 -18.76 -12.11 8.94
CA THR A 12 -18.69 -12.65 7.55
C THR A 12 -17.63 -13.73 7.39
N GLY A 13 -16.63 -13.79 8.27
CA GLY A 13 -15.51 -14.72 8.20
C GLY A 13 -14.47 -14.41 7.11
N VAL A 14 -14.59 -13.26 6.42
CA VAL A 14 -13.61 -12.84 5.40
C VAL A 14 -12.49 -12.02 6.04
N ASP A 15 -11.33 -12.04 5.40
CA ASP A 15 -10.18 -11.25 5.87
C ASP A 15 -10.49 -9.75 5.88
N CYS A 16 -10.09 -9.08 6.97
CA CYS A 16 -10.22 -7.64 7.09
C CYS A 16 -9.16 -6.96 6.23
N VAL A 17 -9.59 -6.28 5.17
CA VAL A 17 -8.74 -5.52 4.26
C VAL A 17 -9.03 -4.02 4.36
N GLY A 18 -8.14 -3.21 3.80
CA GLY A 18 -8.34 -1.77 3.68
C GLY A 18 -7.82 -0.94 4.83
N SER A 19 -7.92 0.36 4.69
CA SER A 19 -7.25 1.35 5.52
C SER A 19 -7.68 1.32 6.98
N THR A 20 -8.96 1.07 7.27
CA THR A 20 -9.49 1.06 8.65
C THR A 20 -8.90 -0.09 9.47
N ALA A 21 -8.91 -1.31 8.94
CA ALA A 21 -8.36 -2.48 9.61
C ALA A 21 -6.85 -2.34 9.81
N ALA A 22 -6.15 -1.86 8.78
CA ALA A 22 -4.71 -1.65 8.82
C ALA A 22 -4.30 -0.57 9.84
N ALA A 23 -5.03 0.54 9.93
CA ALA A 23 -4.78 1.57 10.93
C ALA A 23 -4.95 1.01 12.36
N LEU A 24 -6.03 0.27 12.60
CA LEU A 24 -6.31 -0.29 13.93
C LEU A 24 -5.25 -1.31 14.35
N SER A 25 -4.93 -2.26 13.49
CA SER A 25 -3.94 -3.29 13.79
C SER A 25 -2.54 -2.70 14.01
N THR A 26 -2.16 -1.70 13.22
CA THR A 26 -0.88 -0.99 13.38
C THR A 26 -0.83 -0.23 14.70
N HIS A 27 -1.90 0.50 15.06
CA HIS A 27 -1.97 1.21 16.33
C HIS A 27 -1.86 0.28 17.53
N VAL A 28 -2.58 -0.83 17.51
CA VAL A 28 -2.51 -1.85 18.58
C VAL A 28 -1.09 -2.43 18.67
N ALA A 29 -0.48 -2.80 17.54
CA ALA A 29 0.88 -3.34 17.53
C ALA A 29 1.91 -2.35 18.09
N LEU A 30 1.88 -1.09 17.67
CA LEU A 30 2.81 -0.04 18.13
C LEU A 30 2.56 0.36 19.59
N SER A 31 1.38 0.14 20.13
CA SER A 31 1.07 0.38 21.53
C SER A 31 1.66 -0.67 22.47
N THR A 32 2.19 -1.78 21.97
CA THR A 32 2.80 -2.85 22.80
C THR A 32 4.22 -2.54 23.23
N GLY A 33 4.91 -1.61 22.59
CA GLY A 33 6.28 -1.18 22.90
C GLY A 33 7.00 -0.56 21.73
N PRO A 34 8.24 -0.11 21.92
CA PRO A 34 9.02 0.56 20.89
C PRO A 34 9.35 -0.38 19.72
N VAL A 35 9.29 0.16 18.50
CA VAL A 35 9.57 -0.54 17.25
C VAL A 35 10.52 0.32 16.41
N ASP A 36 11.57 -0.27 15.85
CA ASP A 36 12.58 0.43 15.06
C ASP A 36 12.10 0.74 13.63
N LEU A 37 11.25 -0.14 13.08
CA LEU A 37 10.74 -0.03 11.71
C LEU A 37 9.41 -0.78 11.57
N VAL A 38 8.44 -0.13 10.94
CA VAL A 38 7.21 -0.78 10.48
C VAL A 38 7.37 -1.18 9.01
N VAL A 39 7.10 -2.45 8.69
CA VAL A 39 7.04 -2.94 7.32
C VAL A 39 5.62 -3.44 7.07
N THR A 40 4.88 -2.79 6.17
CA THR A 40 3.63 -3.35 5.67
C THR A 40 3.93 -4.20 4.44
N ALA A 41 3.60 -5.50 4.51
CA ALA A 41 3.85 -6.45 3.44
C ALA A 41 2.52 -7.01 2.92
N GLY A 42 2.45 -7.27 1.61
CA GLY A 42 1.24 -7.83 0.98
C GLY A 42 1.27 -7.72 -0.54
N THR A 43 0.11 -7.98 -1.11
CA THR A 43 -0.12 -7.96 -2.56
C THR A 43 -0.52 -6.56 -3.05
N ALA A 44 -0.36 -6.32 -4.34
CA ALA A 44 -0.72 -5.06 -4.99
C ALA A 44 -0.96 -5.22 -6.48
N GLY A 45 -1.67 -4.26 -7.07
CA GLY A 45 -1.72 -4.05 -8.51
C GLY A 45 -0.59 -3.15 -8.99
N GLY A 46 -0.07 -3.45 -10.19
CA GLY A 46 0.89 -2.62 -10.90
C GLY A 46 0.36 -2.19 -12.26
N TRP A 47 1.13 -1.43 -13.04
CA TRP A 47 0.76 -1.02 -14.39
C TRP A 47 1.83 -1.41 -15.41
N ARG A 48 1.40 -1.95 -16.56
CA ARG A 48 2.28 -2.19 -17.71
C ARG A 48 2.96 -0.91 -18.18
N ARG A 49 2.27 0.23 -18.11
CA ARG A 49 2.85 1.55 -18.43
C ARG A 49 4.08 1.89 -17.57
N SER A 50 4.17 1.31 -16.37
CA SER A 50 5.31 1.44 -15.45
C SER A 50 6.26 0.24 -15.55
N ASN A 51 6.12 -0.61 -16.57
CA ASN A 51 6.86 -1.85 -16.77
C ASN A 51 6.76 -2.82 -15.59
N ALA A 52 5.62 -2.82 -14.86
CA ALA A 52 5.36 -3.81 -13.83
C ALA A 52 4.98 -5.15 -14.46
N GLU A 53 5.45 -6.23 -13.85
CA GLU A 53 5.11 -7.60 -14.18
C GLU A 53 4.55 -8.32 -12.95
N ILE A 54 3.69 -9.33 -13.18
CA ILE A 54 3.20 -10.17 -12.09
C ILE A 54 4.39 -10.92 -11.47
N GLY A 55 4.49 -10.89 -10.14
CA GLY A 55 5.62 -11.44 -9.39
C GLY A 55 6.72 -10.42 -9.08
N ASP A 56 6.69 -9.22 -9.66
CA ASP A 56 7.60 -8.14 -9.23
C ASP A 56 7.37 -7.80 -7.76
N VAL A 57 8.44 -7.57 -7.03
CA VAL A 57 8.38 -7.07 -5.66
C VAL A 57 8.87 -5.63 -5.61
N TYR A 58 8.05 -4.76 -5.03
CA TYR A 58 8.37 -3.35 -4.84
C TYR A 58 8.61 -3.03 -3.38
N ILE A 59 9.65 -2.22 -3.12
CA ILE A 59 9.86 -1.51 -1.85
C ILE A 59 9.42 -0.06 -2.07
N ALA A 60 8.58 0.46 -1.19
CA ALA A 60 8.07 1.83 -1.30
C ALA A 60 9.19 2.86 -1.18
N TRP A 61 9.28 3.76 -2.16
CA TRP A 61 10.23 4.87 -2.21
C TRP A 61 9.76 5.94 -3.22
N PRO A 62 9.92 7.23 -2.94
CA PRO A 62 10.41 7.86 -1.70
C PRO A 62 9.34 8.02 -0.63
N HIS A 63 8.07 7.83 -0.97
CA HIS A 63 6.93 7.98 -0.07
C HIS A 63 5.80 7.01 -0.41
N ILE A 64 4.86 6.88 0.52
CA ILE A 64 3.57 6.25 0.35
C ILE A 64 2.52 7.36 0.24
N THR A 65 1.57 7.23 -0.68
CA THR A 65 0.52 8.23 -0.94
C THR A 65 -0.88 7.61 -0.89
N CYS A 66 -1.90 8.45 -0.93
CA CYS A 66 -3.31 8.05 -0.98
C CYS A 66 -3.97 8.65 -2.23
N HIS A 67 -4.79 7.88 -2.94
CA HIS A 67 -5.46 8.34 -4.15
C HIS A 67 -6.96 8.54 -4.01
N ASP A 68 -7.62 7.88 -3.06
CA ASP A 68 -9.08 7.91 -2.94
C ASP A 68 -9.62 8.91 -1.89
N ARG A 69 -8.77 9.45 -1.00
CA ARG A 69 -9.19 10.42 0.01
C ARG A 69 -9.42 11.79 -0.62
N ARG A 70 -10.68 12.14 -0.78
CA ARG A 70 -11.14 13.39 -1.42
C ARG A 70 -11.75 14.33 -0.41
N ILE A 71 -11.03 15.41 -0.08
CA ILE A 71 -11.50 16.46 0.84
C ILE A 71 -11.30 17.78 0.10
N ASP A 72 -12.36 18.25 -0.55
CA ASP A 72 -12.35 19.49 -1.35
C ASP A 72 -12.53 20.71 -0.45
N LEU A 73 -11.55 20.95 0.40
CA LEU A 73 -11.49 22.09 1.30
C LEU A 73 -10.09 22.71 1.25
N PRO A 74 -9.96 24.04 1.31
CA PRO A 74 -8.67 24.71 1.32
C PRO A 74 -7.73 24.16 2.42
N GLY A 75 -6.51 23.78 2.06
CA GLY A 75 -5.50 23.24 2.95
C GLY A 75 -5.57 21.72 3.22
N PHE A 76 -6.57 21.02 2.68
CA PHE A 76 -6.68 19.56 2.85
C PHE A 76 -5.99 18.73 1.78
N ASP A 77 -5.44 19.35 0.72
CA ASP A 77 -4.80 18.61 -0.38
C ASP A 77 -3.66 17.71 0.08
N GLN A 78 -2.76 18.23 0.92
CA GLN A 78 -1.66 17.44 1.48
C GLN A 78 -2.15 16.32 2.38
N PHE A 79 -3.13 16.59 3.23
CA PHE A 79 -3.72 15.58 4.11
C PHE A 79 -4.43 14.49 3.30
N GLY A 80 -5.17 14.86 2.25
CA GLY A 80 -5.82 13.91 1.34
C GLY A 80 -4.83 13.00 0.63
N ARG A 81 -3.73 13.58 0.13
CA ARG A 81 -2.68 12.86 -0.59
C ARG A 81 -1.78 12.02 0.32
N ALA A 82 -1.58 12.42 1.55
CA ALA A 82 -0.73 11.84 2.58
C ALA A 82 0.79 12.06 2.34
N ASP A 83 1.37 11.62 1.24
CA ASP A 83 2.82 11.73 0.88
C ASP A 83 3.76 11.47 2.07
N ILE A 84 3.60 10.33 2.73
CA ILE A 84 4.35 9.98 3.94
C ILE A 84 5.72 9.41 3.54
N PRO A 85 6.84 10.04 3.95
CA PRO A 85 8.17 9.56 3.64
C PRO A 85 8.42 8.14 4.15
N THR A 86 9.14 7.33 3.34
CA THR A 86 9.52 5.98 3.72
C THR A 86 10.94 5.91 4.25
N ALA A 87 11.24 4.89 5.05
CA ALA A 87 12.61 4.54 5.40
C ALA A 87 13.44 4.28 4.14
N ASP A 88 14.69 4.72 4.13
CA ASP A 88 15.59 4.51 2.97
C ASP A 88 16.11 3.08 2.93
N LEU A 89 15.42 2.25 2.19
CA LEU A 89 15.81 0.85 1.94
C LEU A 89 16.30 0.61 0.50
N ARG A 90 16.75 1.66 -0.21
CA ARG A 90 17.21 1.54 -1.61
C ARG A 90 18.33 0.52 -1.79
N ARG A 91 19.25 0.43 -0.84
CA ARG A 91 20.32 -0.56 -0.87
C ARG A 91 19.77 -1.99 -0.77
N PHE A 92 18.83 -2.22 0.14
CA PHE A 92 18.15 -3.51 0.27
C PHE A 92 17.39 -3.88 -1.00
N ALA A 93 16.73 -2.90 -1.64
CA ALA A 93 16.04 -3.15 -2.91
C ALA A 93 17.01 -3.69 -3.97
N VAL A 94 18.20 -3.09 -4.10
CA VAL A 94 19.25 -3.57 -5.03
C VAL A 94 19.74 -4.97 -4.65
N ASP A 95 20.07 -5.19 -3.38
CA ASP A 95 20.64 -6.45 -2.89
C ASP A 95 19.65 -7.63 -3.05
N LEU A 96 18.33 -7.36 -2.97
CA LEU A 96 17.27 -8.35 -3.09
C LEU A 96 16.65 -8.42 -4.50
N GLY A 97 17.09 -7.59 -5.44
CA GLY A 97 16.49 -7.50 -6.78
C GLY A 97 15.05 -6.95 -6.79
N CYS A 98 14.68 -6.20 -5.75
CA CYS A 98 13.37 -5.55 -5.68
C CYS A 98 13.36 -4.23 -6.45
N ARG A 99 12.19 -3.84 -6.93
CA ARG A 99 11.96 -2.56 -7.58
C ARG A 99 11.65 -1.47 -6.54
N LEU A 100 11.84 -0.23 -6.92
CA LEU A 100 11.46 0.93 -6.12
C LEU A 100 10.29 1.65 -6.79
N GLY A 101 9.34 2.11 -5.99
CA GLY A 101 8.21 2.86 -6.52
C GLY A 101 7.31 3.48 -5.46
N ILE A 102 6.54 4.49 -5.87
CA ILE A 102 5.53 5.10 -5.01
C ILE A 102 4.35 4.14 -4.88
N VAL A 103 4.07 3.75 -3.65
CA VAL A 103 2.89 2.94 -3.30
C VAL A 103 1.72 3.88 -3.03
N THR A 104 0.57 3.60 -3.63
CA THR A 104 -0.64 4.42 -3.50
C THR A 104 -1.81 3.61 -2.97
N THR A 105 -2.46 4.11 -1.94
CA THR A 105 -3.52 3.43 -1.19
C THR A 105 -4.89 3.97 -1.54
N GLY A 106 -5.86 3.09 -1.67
CA GLY A 106 -7.30 3.41 -1.72
C GLY A 106 -8.13 2.19 -1.30
N ASP A 107 -9.32 2.42 -0.73
CA ASP A 107 -10.15 1.35 -0.14
C ASP A 107 -11.00 0.58 -1.16
N SER A 108 -10.62 0.60 -2.45
CA SER A 108 -11.30 -0.16 -3.52
C SER A 108 -10.32 -1.02 -4.31
N LEU A 109 -10.72 -2.25 -4.58
CA LEU A 109 -9.92 -3.17 -5.40
C LEU A 109 -9.83 -2.70 -6.86
N ASP A 110 -10.92 -2.19 -7.41
CA ASP A 110 -10.98 -1.58 -8.75
C ASP A 110 -10.42 -0.14 -8.75
N GLU A 111 -10.41 0.47 -9.93
CA GLU A 111 -9.92 1.83 -10.14
C GLU A 111 -11.00 2.65 -10.85
N SER A 112 -11.46 3.72 -10.23
CA SER A 112 -12.33 4.68 -10.88
C SER A 112 -11.51 5.64 -11.78
N PRO A 113 -12.13 6.33 -12.76
CA PRO A 113 -11.43 7.34 -13.56
C PRO A 113 -10.78 8.44 -12.71
N THR A 114 -11.43 8.86 -11.64
CA THR A 114 -10.90 9.88 -10.72
C THR A 114 -9.69 9.35 -9.94
N ASP A 115 -9.72 8.07 -9.52
CA ASP A 115 -8.57 7.46 -8.85
C ASP A 115 -7.39 7.36 -9.82
N HIS A 116 -7.65 6.97 -11.08
CA HIS A 116 -6.64 6.92 -12.12
C HIS A 116 -5.92 8.26 -12.32
N GLU A 117 -6.68 9.35 -12.47
CA GLU A 117 -6.13 10.71 -12.60
C GLU A 117 -5.24 11.07 -11.41
N ARG A 118 -5.69 10.76 -10.18
CA ARG A 118 -4.93 11.04 -8.96
C ARG A 118 -3.68 10.19 -8.82
N ILE A 119 -3.75 8.91 -9.13
CA ILE A 119 -2.61 8.01 -9.14
C ILE A 119 -1.54 8.52 -10.11
N LEU A 120 -1.94 8.96 -11.31
CA LEU A 120 -1.02 9.56 -12.27
C LEU A 120 -0.40 10.85 -11.72
N ALA A 121 -1.21 11.74 -11.15
CA ALA A 121 -0.75 13.01 -10.60
C ALA A 121 0.20 12.82 -9.40
N ASN A 122 -0.01 11.80 -8.59
CA ASN A 122 0.82 11.46 -7.43
C ASN A 122 2.05 10.62 -7.80
N GLY A 123 2.18 10.16 -9.05
CA GLY A 123 3.28 9.31 -9.50
C GLY A 123 3.22 7.87 -8.98
N GLY A 124 2.05 7.41 -8.53
CA GLY A 124 1.85 6.05 -8.03
C GLY A 124 2.09 4.99 -9.10
N VAL A 125 2.85 3.95 -8.75
CA VAL A 125 3.19 2.82 -9.62
C VAL A 125 2.80 1.47 -9.03
N VAL A 126 2.40 1.45 -7.76
CA VAL A 126 1.90 0.28 -7.03
C VAL A 126 0.61 0.66 -6.31
N LYS A 127 -0.51 0.01 -6.61
CA LYS A 127 -1.83 0.26 -6.02
C LYS A 127 -2.20 -0.84 -5.04
N GLU A 128 -2.58 -0.45 -3.83
CA GLU A 128 -3.01 -1.38 -2.78
C GLU A 128 -4.00 -0.70 -1.82
N MET A 129 -4.32 -1.32 -0.67
CA MET A 129 -5.45 -0.86 0.15
C MET A 129 -5.08 -0.50 1.60
N GLU A 130 -3.80 -0.55 2.04
CA GLU A 130 -3.44 -0.46 3.46
C GLU A 130 -2.30 0.50 3.78
N ALA A 131 -1.29 0.61 2.92
CA ALA A 131 0.01 1.18 3.25
C ALA A 131 -0.04 2.63 3.75
N ALA A 132 -0.89 3.49 3.18
CA ALA A 132 -1.01 4.87 3.65
C ALA A 132 -1.59 4.96 5.06
N ALA A 133 -2.49 4.06 5.43
CA ALA A 133 -3.04 4.00 6.78
C ALA A 133 -1.99 3.50 7.79
N VAL A 134 -1.25 2.45 7.43
CA VAL A 134 -0.12 1.96 8.23
C VAL A 134 0.92 3.05 8.42
N ALA A 135 1.30 3.73 7.34
CA ALA A 135 2.31 4.79 7.36
C ALA A 135 1.86 5.99 8.21
N TRP A 136 0.60 6.39 8.12
CA TRP A 136 0.05 7.46 8.93
C TRP A 136 0.09 7.13 10.43
N ILE A 137 -0.29 5.92 10.83
CA ILE A 137 -0.20 5.48 12.24
C ILE A 137 1.26 5.40 12.69
N ALA A 138 2.16 4.86 11.86
CA ALA A 138 3.59 4.83 12.17
C ALA A 138 4.15 6.24 12.40
N GLN A 139 3.77 7.21 11.57
CA GLN A 139 4.13 8.62 11.73
C GLN A 139 3.64 9.21 13.05
N LEU A 140 2.40 8.90 13.48
CA LEU A 140 1.86 9.34 14.77
C LEU A 140 2.61 8.74 15.98
N HIS A 141 3.30 7.62 15.78
CA HIS A 141 4.16 6.96 16.77
C HIS A 141 5.66 7.27 16.58
N ASP A 142 6.02 8.25 15.75
CA ASP A 142 7.41 8.60 15.42
C ASP A 142 8.25 7.37 14.97
N THR A 143 7.63 6.40 14.31
CA THR A 143 8.26 5.15 13.89
C THR A 143 8.51 5.15 12.39
N PRO A 144 9.74 4.88 11.91
CA PRO A 144 10.02 4.72 10.49
C PRO A 144 9.15 3.63 9.85
N VAL A 145 8.76 3.82 8.59
CA VAL A 145 7.85 2.92 7.88
C VAL A 145 8.30 2.67 6.44
N THR A 146 7.99 1.51 5.92
CA THR A 146 8.05 1.19 4.49
C THR A 146 6.96 0.20 4.11
N ALA A 147 6.78 0.00 2.80
CA ALA A 147 5.91 -1.06 2.27
C ALA A 147 6.73 -1.99 1.36
N VAL A 148 6.44 -3.29 1.42
CA VAL A 148 6.95 -4.32 0.52
C VAL A 148 5.73 -4.96 -0.13
N LYS A 149 5.59 -4.84 -1.45
CA LYS A 149 4.39 -5.25 -2.17
C LYS A 149 4.75 -6.13 -3.37
N ALA A 150 4.11 -7.30 -3.45
CA ALA A 150 4.22 -8.21 -4.60
C ALA A 150 3.08 -7.95 -5.58
N ILE A 151 3.40 -7.85 -6.88
CA ILE A 151 2.41 -7.56 -7.92
C ILE A 151 1.65 -8.84 -8.28
N THR A 152 0.34 -8.82 -8.03
CA THR A 152 -0.58 -9.93 -8.35
C THR A 152 -1.45 -9.67 -9.58
N ASP A 153 -1.60 -8.40 -9.95
CA ASP A 153 -2.44 -7.99 -11.07
C ASP A 153 -1.90 -6.73 -11.76
N LEU A 154 -2.28 -6.58 -13.02
CA LEU A 154 -1.96 -5.40 -13.80
C LEU A 154 -3.25 -4.60 -14.02
N VAL A 155 -3.32 -3.42 -13.41
CA VAL A 155 -4.52 -2.55 -13.37
C VAL A 155 -4.96 -2.13 -14.78
N ASP A 156 -3.99 -1.89 -15.68
CA ASP A 156 -4.21 -1.55 -17.09
C ASP A 156 -4.33 -2.77 -18.01
N SER A 157 -4.60 -3.96 -17.47
CA SER A 157 -4.90 -5.17 -18.22
C SER A 157 -6.37 -5.21 -18.66
N PRO A 158 -6.68 -5.82 -19.82
CA PRO A 158 -8.07 -6.09 -20.19
C PRO A 158 -8.74 -7.17 -19.32
N VAL A 159 -7.96 -7.94 -18.55
CA VAL A 159 -8.47 -8.94 -17.60
C VAL A 159 -8.79 -8.24 -16.28
N ALA A 160 -9.98 -8.49 -15.72
CA ALA A 160 -10.41 -7.88 -14.46
C ALA A 160 -9.42 -8.15 -13.32
N THR A 161 -9.14 -7.12 -12.52
CA THR A 161 -8.23 -7.15 -11.37
C THR A 161 -8.50 -8.34 -10.44
N ALA A 162 -9.77 -8.56 -10.03
CA ALA A 162 -10.14 -9.66 -9.15
C ALA A 162 -9.78 -11.05 -9.72
N THR A 163 -9.91 -11.23 -11.03
CA THR A 163 -9.55 -12.49 -11.70
C THR A 163 -8.05 -12.74 -11.67
N GLN A 164 -7.26 -11.70 -11.99
CA GLN A 164 -5.79 -11.77 -11.94
C GLN A 164 -5.29 -12.01 -10.51
N PHE A 165 -5.80 -11.23 -9.56
CA PHE A 165 -5.46 -11.33 -8.13
C PHE A 165 -5.67 -12.76 -7.63
N THR A 166 -6.87 -13.33 -7.82
CA THR A 166 -7.18 -14.70 -7.36
C THR A 166 -6.28 -15.75 -7.99
N ALA A 167 -5.95 -15.59 -9.28
CA ALA A 167 -5.09 -16.54 -9.99
C ALA A 167 -3.62 -16.50 -9.52
N ASN A 168 -3.13 -15.34 -9.05
CA ASN A 168 -1.72 -15.13 -8.75
C ASN A 168 -1.42 -15.05 -7.24
N LEU A 169 -2.45 -15.01 -6.38
CA LEU A 169 -2.29 -14.85 -4.93
C LEU A 169 -1.34 -15.89 -4.30
N ALA A 170 -1.35 -17.13 -4.77
CA ALA A 170 -0.51 -18.20 -4.21
C ALA A 170 0.97 -18.10 -4.65
N ALA A 171 1.29 -17.25 -5.62
CA ALA A 171 2.63 -17.06 -6.15
C ALA A 171 3.31 -15.77 -5.64
N ALA A 172 2.54 -14.90 -5.00
CA ALA A 172 2.99 -13.65 -4.39
C ALA A 172 3.39 -13.86 -2.92
#